data_20cba80a3aea2793fb8d1a9625e46b43
#
_entry.id   20cba80a3aea2793fb8d1a9625e46b43
#
_cell.length_a   1.000
_cell.length_b   1.000
_cell.length_c   1.000
_cell.angle_alpha   90.00
_cell.angle_beta   90.00
_cell.angle_gamma   90.00
#
_symmetry.space_group_name_H-M   'P 1'
#
loop_
_entity.id
_entity.type
_entity.pdbx_description
1 polymer ?
#
loop_
_entity_poly.entity_id
_entity_poly.type
_entity_poly.pdbx_seq_one_letter_code
_entity_poly.pdbx_strand_id
1 'polypeptide(L)'
;MKHNGMNVMNSNHEKTDASQGRLRGRCSVHLVILSLFLAACLPVAAADSARSRCIILADMGNEPDEEQQMAHMLVNCNEFDLEGLIAVTGKFLRPESKEEYRRVLHPELFHKLIDGYAKVLPNLKLHAKHWPGADYLRSVVCEGQKGYGIADTGPGKSSPGSRLILAALAKDDPRPIWVVVNAGANTLAQALIDYRASHTAAEVDALVAKLRVFENGAQDNSGAWICAQFPKIRWIRSNYQTYAYGGPGGRDGNKREYLGPNFWQPHPYSSAGQHAWLKEHVQTGHGALGEIYPDRQFGKGKIEFMEGGGTVPWLGLVNKGLFDIDQPSWGGWSGRFTAEKVKNFWSRHADIKPDEEKVAPFHVHREVSDVWTNPETGEVLHGDYVPVWRWRLAMYANQIARFDWCVKPFNEANHHPVAAFNGDTSDSILRLNAKPGEKLTFDAGASTDPDGDKLIFAWWHYQEAGTYAGRVFVEGADSAKANAHIPSGAGGTQIHLILEVRDENPIASLRDYRRVVVDVASLDAAQFTPIK
;
A
#
# COMPACT_ATOMS: atom_id res chain seq x y z
N MET A 1 47.86 -44.39 16.39
CA MET A 1 47.63 -45.50 17.36
C MET A 1 46.14 -45.79 17.25
N LYS A 2 45.78 -46.84 16.53
CA LYS A 2 45.36 -48.18 17.01
C LYS A 2 44.06 -48.05 17.81
N HIS A 3 42.96 -48.71 17.62
CA HIS A 3 42.53 -49.82 16.77
C HIS A 3 41.04 -50.03 17.12
N ASN A 4 40.21 -50.32 16.18
CA ASN A 4 39.48 -51.60 15.98
C ASN A 4 38.38 -51.88 17.00
N GLY A 5 37.26 -52.43 16.71
CA GLY A 5 36.77 -53.19 15.58
C GLY A 5 35.38 -53.73 15.95
N MET A 6 34.53 -53.88 14.95
CA MET A 6 34.03 -55.18 14.40
C MET A 6 33.39 -56.10 15.43
N ASN A 7 32.22 -56.63 15.28
CA ASN A 7 31.61 -57.52 14.28
C ASN A 7 30.21 -57.89 14.79
N VAL A 8 29.19 -58.05 14.02
CA VAL A 8 28.77 -59.00 13.00
C VAL A 8 27.84 -60.14 13.49
N MET A 9 26.82 -60.32 12.72
CA MET A 9 26.05 -61.56 12.37
C MET A 9 24.94 -62.03 13.27
N ASN A 10 23.85 -62.19 12.71
CA ASN A 10 23.15 -63.22 11.87
C ASN A 10 22.14 -64.01 12.74
N SER A 11 21.09 -64.56 12.39
CA SER A 11 20.43 -64.91 11.13
C SER A 11 19.20 -65.80 11.48
N ASN A 12 18.25 -65.77 10.59
CA ASN A 12 17.50 -66.89 10.03
C ASN A 12 16.31 -67.57 10.72
N HIS A 13 15.27 -67.56 9.92
CA HIS A 13 14.44 -68.73 9.49
C HIS A 13 13.48 -69.32 10.50
N GLU A 14 12.31 -69.77 10.21
CA GLU A 14 11.64 -70.30 9.04
C GLU A 14 10.14 -70.51 9.36
N LYS A 15 9.29 -70.24 8.40
CA LYS A 15 8.24 -71.06 7.74
C LYS A 15 7.38 -72.06 8.53
N THR A 16 6.19 -72.02 8.01
CA THR A 16 5.21 -73.08 7.64
C THR A 16 3.99 -73.17 8.56
N ASP A 17 2.85 -73.54 8.18
CA ASP A 17 2.07 -73.75 6.96
C ASP A 17 0.65 -74.14 7.40
N ALA A 18 -0.31 -73.86 6.62
CA ALA A 18 -1.55 -74.52 6.25
C ALA A 18 -2.52 -75.20 7.31
N SER A 19 -3.72 -74.90 7.28
CA SER A 19 -4.85 -75.67 6.65
C SER A 19 -6.19 -75.63 7.40
N GLN A 20 -7.18 -75.26 6.62
CA GLN A 20 -8.54 -75.80 6.51
C GLN A 20 -9.42 -76.10 7.76
N GLY A 21 -10.65 -75.57 7.66
CA GLY A 21 -11.77 -76.27 8.16
C GLY A 21 -13.07 -75.51 8.49
N ARG A 22 -13.89 -75.30 7.50
CA ARG A 22 -15.37 -75.41 7.45
C ARG A 22 -16.30 -74.97 8.60
N LEU A 23 -17.12 -73.93 8.26
CA LEU A 23 -18.63 -73.97 8.18
C LEU A 23 -19.50 -73.92 9.45
N ARG A 24 -20.48 -73.02 9.31
CA ARG A 24 -21.85 -72.88 9.91
C ARG A 24 -21.90 -71.93 11.10
N GLY A 25 -22.68 -70.87 11.11
CA GLY A 25 -23.89 -70.45 10.48
C GLY A 25 -24.58 -69.41 11.35
N ARG A 26 -25.18 -68.42 10.74
CA ARG A 26 -26.29 -67.55 11.20
C ARG A 26 -26.21 -66.82 12.54
N CYS A 27 -26.13 -65.50 12.50
CA CYS A 27 -27.23 -64.57 12.80
C CYS A 27 -26.83 -63.13 12.58
N SER A 28 -27.54 -62.48 11.69
CA SER A 28 -27.40 -61.05 11.39
C SER A 28 -28.00 -60.22 12.52
N VAL A 29 -27.22 -59.40 13.14
CA VAL A 29 -27.69 -58.18 13.86
C VAL A 29 -27.00 -56.99 13.25
N HIS A 30 -27.76 -56.22 12.47
CA HIS A 30 -27.28 -54.95 11.92
C HIS A 30 -27.25 -53.92 13.03
N LEU A 31 -26.06 -53.64 13.57
CA LEU A 31 -25.82 -52.49 14.41
C LEU A 31 -25.39 -51.33 13.49
N VAL A 32 -26.33 -50.44 13.19
CA VAL A 32 -26.03 -49.18 12.50
C VAL A 32 -25.33 -48.27 13.52
N ILE A 33 -24.01 -48.22 13.44
CA ILE A 33 -23.24 -47.23 14.16
C ILE A 33 -23.29 -45.94 13.34
N LEU A 34 -24.13 -45.01 13.77
CA LEU A 34 -24.17 -43.64 13.26
C LEU A 34 -22.95 -42.91 13.81
N SER A 35 -21.85 -42.90 13.06
CA SER A 35 -20.65 -42.10 13.38
C SER A 35 -20.97 -40.64 13.11
N LEU A 36 -21.34 -39.89 14.14
CA LEU A 36 -21.28 -38.42 14.10
C LEU A 36 -19.83 -37.99 13.98
N PHE A 37 -19.40 -37.66 12.77
CA PHE A 37 -18.20 -36.87 12.58
C PHE A 37 -18.52 -35.45 13.05
N LEU A 38 -18.17 -35.14 14.30
CA LEU A 38 -17.99 -33.77 14.75
C LEU A 38 -16.73 -33.28 14.06
N ALA A 39 -16.86 -32.64 12.91
CA ALA A 39 -15.77 -31.85 12.31
C ALA A 39 -15.51 -30.68 13.27
N ALA A 40 -14.53 -30.84 14.14
CA ALA A 40 -13.95 -29.70 14.85
C ALA A 40 -13.34 -28.78 13.77
N CYS A 41 -14.05 -27.70 13.44
CA CYS A 41 -13.44 -26.57 12.77
C CYS A 41 -12.38 -26.00 13.71
N LEU A 42 -11.15 -26.48 13.56
CA LEU A 42 -10.00 -25.75 14.09
C LEU A 42 -9.99 -24.40 13.35
N PRO A 43 -9.85 -23.29 14.05
CA PRO A 43 -9.65 -22.02 13.37
C PRO A 43 -8.41 -22.17 12.51
N VAL A 44 -8.57 -22.05 11.20
CA VAL A 44 -7.45 -21.88 10.27
C VAL A 44 -6.84 -20.56 10.69
N ALA A 45 -5.66 -20.62 11.30
CA ALA A 45 -4.89 -19.42 11.54
C ALA A 45 -4.78 -18.68 10.20
N ALA A 46 -5.24 -17.44 10.14
CA ALA A 46 -5.12 -16.64 8.95
C ALA A 46 -3.65 -16.69 8.51
N ALA A 47 -3.41 -17.14 7.29
CA ALA A 47 -2.08 -17.10 6.71
C ALA A 47 -1.67 -15.63 6.71
N ASP A 48 -0.53 -15.33 7.33
CA ASP A 48 0.05 -13.98 7.32
C ASP A 48 0.12 -13.52 5.86
N SER A 49 -0.67 -12.52 5.46
CA SER A 49 -0.69 -12.08 4.07
C SER A 49 0.71 -11.56 3.72
N ALA A 50 1.22 -11.93 2.57
CA ALA A 50 2.56 -11.56 2.18
C ALA A 50 2.69 -10.03 2.15
N ARG A 51 3.54 -9.46 3.02
CA ARG A 51 3.82 -8.01 3.06
C ARG A 51 4.38 -7.54 1.72
N SER A 52 3.99 -6.35 1.30
CA SER A 52 4.56 -5.73 0.08
C SER A 52 6.01 -5.35 0.30
N ARG A 53 6.85 -5.55 -0.71
CA ARG A 53 8.25 -5.11 -0.72
C ARG A 53 8.31 -3.66 -1.16
N CYS A 54 9.10 -2.81 -0.50
CA CYS A 54 9.13 -1.37 -0.77
C CYS A 54 10.56 -0.82 -0.82
N ILE A 55 10.82 0.08 -1.77
CA ILE A 55 12.04 0.88 -1.87
C ILE A 55 11.64 2.35 -2.02
N ILE A 56 12.32 3.23 -1.29
CA ILE A 56 12.10 4.67 -1.31
C ILE A 56 13.30 5.39 -1.90
N LEU A 57 13.04 6.27 -2.88
CA LEU A 57 13.99 7.22 -3.45
C LEU A 57 13.52 8.62 -3.06
N ALA A 58 14.30 9.32 -2.22
CA ALA A 58 13.92 10.63 -1.67
C ALA A 58 15.08 11.64 -1.69
N ASP A 59 14.78 12.90 -1.99
CA ASP A 59 15.75 13.99 -1.94
C ASP A 59 15.82 14.61 -0.54
N MET A 60 16.18 13.74 0.43
CA MET A 60 16.35 14.11 1.83
C MET A 60 17.18 15.39 1.96
N GLY A 61 16.69 16.36 2.75
CA GLY A 61 17.35 17.66 2.94
C GLY A 61 16.92 18.74 1.95
N ASN A 62 16.08 18.44 0.97
CA ASN A 62 15.49 19.46 0.11
C ASN A 62 14.49 20.33 0.89
N GLU A 63 13.45 19.71 1.39
CA GLU A 63 12.38 20.30 2.21
C GLU A 63 12.04 19.36 3.37
N PRO A 64 11.42 19.84 4.46
CA PRO A 64 11.11 19.00 5.63
C PRO A 64 10.12 17.85 5.36
N ASP A 65 9.36 17.90 4.28
CA ASP A 65 8.35 16.90 3.93
C ASP A 65 8.91 15.49 3.79
N GLU A 66 10.14 15.35 3.28
CA GLU A 66 10.80 14.05 3.19
C GLU A 66 11.12 13.45 4.57
N GLU A 67 11.57 14.29 5.52
CA GLU A 67 11.78 13.84 6.90
C GLU A 67 10.43 13.57 7.59
N GLN A 68 9.39 14.37 7.33
CA GLN A 68 8.04 14.16 7.86
C GLN A 68 7.46 12.80 7.41
N GLN A 69 7.48 12.55 6.10
CA GLN A 69 6.97 11.29 5.56
C GLN A 69 7.78 10.09 6.03
N MET A 70 9.11 10.22 6.20
CA MET A 70 9.95 9.13 6.71
C MET A 70 9.68 8.82 8.18
N ALA A 71 9.51 9.83 9.03
CA ALA A 71 9.13 9.61 10.43
C ALA A 71 7.77 8.88 10.53
N HIS A 72 6.79 9.29 9.71
CA HIS A 72 5.49 8.62 9.62
C HIS A 72 5.61 7.19 9.07
N MET A 73 6.46 6.96 8.06
CA MET A 73 6.72 5.63 7.52
C MET A 73 7.33 4.70 8.57
N LEU A 74 8.28 5.17 9.36
CA LEU A 74 8.96 4.37 10.37
C LEU A 74 8.00 3.84 11.45
N VAL A 75 6.93 4.57 11.80
CA VAL A 75 5.90 4.07 12.72
C VAL A 75 4.86 3.15 12.03
N ASN A 76 5.01 2.90 10.73
CA ASN A 76 4.19 1.96 9.96
C ASN A 76 5.02 0.85 9.27
N CYS A 77 6.36 0.82 9.44
CA CYS A 77 7.23 -0.06 8.68
C CYS A 77 7.14 -1.56 9.07
N ASN A 78 6.28 -1.90 10.02
CA ASN A 78 5.88 -3.28 10.28
C ASN A 78 4.90 -3.84 9.24
N GLU A 79 4.22 -2.99 8.45
CA GLU A 79 3.19 -3.37 7.48
C GLU A 79 3.76 -3.84 6.13
N PHE A 80 5.02 -3.50 5.84
CA PHE A 80 5.69 -3.84 4.57
C PHE A 80 7.17 -4.13 4.77
N ASP A 81 7.79 -4.79 3.79
CA ASP A 81 9.23 -5.10 3.82
C ASP A 81 10.01 -3.94 3.17
N LEU A 82 10.58 -3.07 3.99
CA LEU A 82 11.36 -1.92 3.53
C LEU A 82 12.77 -2.37 3.13
N GLU A 83 13.06 -2.41 1.83
CA GLU A 83 14.29 -2.97 1.27
C GLU A 83 15.30 -1.94 0.78
N GLY A 84 14.95 -0.66 0.78
CA GLY A 84 15.86 0.41 0.38
C GLY A 84 15.38 1.79 0.80
N LEU A 85 16.32 2.59 1.31
CA LEU A 85 16.19 4.01 1.64
C LEU A 85 17.31 4.75 0.92
N ILE A 86 16.99 5.30 -0.25
CA ILE A 86 18.00 5.81 -1.17
C ILE A 86 17.90 7.33 -1.26
N ALA A 87 18.95 8.02 -0.83
CA ALA A 87 19.07 9.47 -1.04
C ALA A 87 19.36 9.73 -2.53
N VAL A 88 18.51 10.53 -3.19
CA VAL A 88 18.62 10.82 -4.62
C VAL A 88 18.56 12.31 -4.90
N THR A 89 19.00 12.71 -6.08
CA THR A 89 18.82 14.06 -6.58
C THR A 89 17.41 14.29 -7.10
N GLY A 90 17.00 15.54 -7.13
CA GLY A 90 15.75 15.99 -7.71
C GLY A 90 15.87 17.40 -8.28
N LYS A 91 14.76 17.98 -8.70
CA LYS A 91 14.72 19.33 -9.24
C LYS A 91 15.37 20.38 -8.32
N PHE A 92 15.17 20.22 -7.02
CA PHE A 92 15.52 21.21 -6.01
C PHE A 92 16.79 20.86 -5.24
N LEU A 93 17.20 19.59 -5.24
CA LEU A 93 18.41 19.08 -4.62
C LEU A 93 19.29 18.45 -5.72
N ARG A 94 20.29 19.19 -6.16
CA ARG A 94 21.20 18.80 -7.26
C ARG A 94 22.45 19.70 -7.26
N PRO A 95 23.56 19.29 -7.92
CA PRO A 95 24.82 20.04 -7.89
C PRO A 95 24.69 21.51 -8.31
N GLU A 96 23.75 21.83 -9.19
CA GLU A 96 23.53 23.21 -9.69
C GLU A 96 22.61 24.06 -8.81
N SER A 97 22.17 23.55 -7.65
CA SER A 97 21.33 24.30 -6.72
C SER A 97 22.03 25.56 -6.22
N LYS A 98 21.26 26.65 -6.01
CA LYS A 98 21.77 27.91 -5.50
C LYS A 98 22.29 27.80 -4.07
N GLU A 99 21.56 27.05 -3.25
CA GLU A 99 21.87 26.76 -1.86
C GLU A 99 22.90 25.63 -1.77
N GLU A 100 24.01 25.91 -1.11
CA GLU A 100 25.14 24.97 -1.01
C GLU A 100 24.72 23.63 -0.38
N TYR A 101 23.92 23.68 0.66
CA TYR A 101 23.36 22.50 1.33
C TYR A 101 22.60 21.57 0.35
N ARG A 102 21.91 22.13 -0.64
CA ARG A 102 21.14 21.36 -1.63
C ARG A 102 21.97 20.83 -2.82
N ARG A 103 23.29 20.95 -2.77
CA ARG A 103 24.19 20.45 -3.84
C ARG A 103 24.66 19.02 -3.64
N VAL A 104 24.41 18.43 -2.49
CA VAL A 104 24.84 17.10 -2.11
C VAL A 104 23.68 16.27 -1.58
N LEU A 105 23.84 14.96 -1.60
CA LEU A 105 22.87 14.03 -1.02
C LEU A 105 23.04 13.98 0.50
N HIS A 106 21.92 13.72 1.23
CA HIS A 106 21.87 13.73 2.68
C HIS A 106 21.38 12.38 3.24
N PRO A 107 22.09 11.25 3.04
CA PRO A 107 21.72 9.96 3.62
C PRO A 107 21.74 9.96 5.16
N GLU A 108 22.51 10.87 5.79
CA GLU A 108 22.57 11.04 7.23
C GLU A 108 21.22 11.42 7.86
N LEU A 109 20.31 12.02 7.09
CA LEU A 109 18.97 12.35 7.58
C LEU A 109 18.11 11.09 7.76
N PHE A 110 18.28 10.07 6.90
CA PHE A 110 17.68 8.75 7.16
C PHE A 110 18.22 8.15 8.46
N HIS A 111 19.54 8.21 8.67
CA HIS A 111 20.15 7.68 9.89
C HIS A 111 19.64 8.41 11.14
N LYS A 112 19.51 9.74 11.10
CA LYS A 112 18.93 10.56 12.17
C LYS A 112 17.54 10.05 12.58
N LEU A 113 16.67 9.78 11.60
CA LEU A 113 15.31 9.30 11.85
C LEU A 113 15.30 7.85 12.35
N ILE A 114 16.16 7.00 11.80
CA ILE A 114 16.34 5.61 12.27
C ILE A 114 16.88 5.58 13.72
N ASP A 115 17.72 6.52 14.11
CA ASP A 115 18.19 6.65 15.50
C ASP A 115 17.06 7.05 16.46
N GLY A 116 16.12 7.90 16.01
CA GLY A 116 14.88 8.20 16.73
C GLY A 116 13.99 6.96 16.85
N TYR A 117 13.79 6.24 15.74
CA TYR A 117 13.03 5.00 15.68
C TYR A 117 13.62 3.93 16.61
N ALA A 118 14.94 3.75 16.63
CA ALA A 118 15.62 2.76 17.49
C ALA A 118 15.28 2.94 18.97
N LYS A 119 15.07 4.18 19.42
CA LYS A 119 14.74 4.49 20.81
C LYS A 119 13.28 4.15 21.15
N VAL A 120 12.37 4.22 20.20
CA VAL A 120 10.93 3.91 20.39
C VAL A 120 10.58 2.48 20.00
N LEU A 121 11.43 1.79 19.26
CA LEU A 121 11.22 0.42 18.78
C LEU A 121 10.85 -0.60 19.89
N PRO A 122 11.46 -0.56 21.12
CA PRO A 122 11.04 -1.46 22.18
C PRO A 122 9.56 -1.33 22.52
N ASN A 123 9.02 -0.11 22.50
CA ASN A 123 7.61 0.14 22.78
C ASN A 123 6.73 -0.28 21.60
N LEU A 124 7.09 0.09 20.38
CA LEU A 124 6.38 -0.32 19.16
C LEU A 124 6.17 -1.85 19.10
N LYS A 125 7.14 -2.63 19.56
CA LYS A 125 7.06 -4.10 19.62
C LYS A 125 6.01 -4.65 20.59
N LEU A 126 5.49 -3.83 21.49
CA LEU A 126 4.38 -4.20 22.37
C LEU A 126 3.05 -4.25 21.61
N HIS A 127 2.91 -3.45 20.55
CA HIS A 127 1.66 -3.22 19.84
C HIS A 127 1.50 -4.10 18.59
N ALA A 128 2.57 -4.40 17.89
CA ALA A 128 2.51 -5.20 16.67
C ALA A 128 3.77 -6.05 16.46
N LYS A 129 3.67 -7.00 15.53
CA LYS A 129 4.79 -7.83 15.07
C LYS A 129 5.49 -7.19 13.85
N HIS A 130 6.55 -7.83 13.39
CA HIS A 130 7.25 -7.57 12.12
C HIS A 130 7.99 -6.23 12.02
N TRP A 131 8.29 -5.59 13.14
CA TRP A 131 9.10 -4.38 13.14
C TRP A 131 10.54 -4.71 12.71
N PRO A 132 11.07 -4.04 11.67
CA PRO A 132 12.48 -4.20 11.28
C PRO A 132 13.40 -3.68 12.37
N GLY A 133 14.55 -4.34 12.55
CA GLY A 133 15.59 -3.84 13.44
C GLY A 133 16.23 -2.55 12.92
N ALA A 134 16.62 -1.64 13.82
CA ALA A 134 17.27 -0.38 13.42
C ALA A 134 18.56 -0.61 12.61
N ASP A 135 19.36 -1.63 12.96
CA ASP A 135 20.59 -1.96 12.23
C ASP A 135 20.31 -2.46 10.81
N TYR A 136 19.22 -3.23 10.63
CA TYR A 136 18.76 -3.59 9.30
C TYR A 136 18.38 -2.33 8.50
N LEU A 137 17.58 -1.43 9.08
CA LEU A 137 17.20 -0.19 8.40
C LEU A 137 18.41 0.66 8.02
N ARG A 138 19.42 0.76 8.89
CA ARG A 138 20.69 1.45 8.58
C ARG A 138 21.43 0.78 7.40
N SER A 139 21.38 -0.55 7.30
CA SER A 139 22.08 -1.30 6.25
C SER A 139 21.48 -1.12 4.85
N VAL A 140 20.23 -0.66 4.76
CA VAL A 140 19.54 -0.39 3.48
C VAL A 140 19.50 1.09 3.13
N VAL A 141 20.18 1.95 3.90
CA VAL A 141 20.41 3.36 3.56
C VAL A 141 21.60 3.48 2.64
N CYS A 142 21.45 4.19 1.52
CA CYS A 142 22.57 4.49 0.63
C CYS A 142 22.32 5.72 -0.26
N GLU A 143 23.37 6.15 -0.97
CA GLU A 143 23.31 7.20 -1.97
C GLU A 143 22.97 6.64 -3.36
N GLY A 144 22.12 7.34 -4.08
CA GLY A 144 21.88 7.15 -5.51
C GLY A 144 22.85 7.91 -6.40
N GLN A 145 22.37 8.36 -7.56
CA GLN A 145 23.13 9.20 -8.48
C GLN A 145 23.35 10.58 -7.89
N LYS A 146 24.58 11.10 -8.04
CA LYS A 146 24.96 12.43 -7.47
C LYS A 146 24.66 13.59 -8.41
N GLY A 147 24.58 13.33 -9.70
CA GLY A 147 24.17 14.33 -10.70
C GLY A 147 22.67 14.25 -11.01
N TYR A 148 22.20 15.14 -11.87
CA TYR A 148 20.78 15.34 -12.14
C TYR A 148 20.31 14.63 -13.41
N GLY A 149 19.21 13.91 -13.31
CA GLY A 149 18.47 13.34 -14.44
C GLY A 149 19.23 12.24 -15.19
N ILE A 150 18.72 11.91 -16.38
CA ILE A 150 19.27 10.84 -17.23
C ILE A 150 20.71 11.11 -17.68
N ALA A 151 21.15 12.35 -17.72
CA ALA A 151 22.50 12.74 -18.09
C ALA A 151 23.57 12.20 -17.13
N ASP A 152 23.19 11.92 -15.88
CA ASP A 152 24.09 11.31 -14.88
C ASP A 152 23.96 9.79 -14.81
N THR A 153 23.52 9.15 -15.87
CA THR A 153 23.42 7.69 -15.99
C THR A 153 24.23 7.17 -17.18
N GLY A 154 24.50 5.88 -17.22
CA GLY A 154 25.19 5.21 -18.33
C GLY A 154 26.29 4.27 -17.86
N PRO A 155 27.08 3.74 -18.80
CA PRO A 155 28.17 2.80 -18.49
C PRO A 155 29.16 3.37 -17.47
N GLY A 156 29.47 2.57 -16.42
CA GLY A 156 30.41 2.96 -15.37
C GLY A 156 29.89 3.94 -14.33
N LYS A 157 28.61 4.30 -14.36
CA LYS A 157 27.99 5.24 -13.41
C LYS A 157 27.13 4.56 -12.33
N SER A 158 27.30 3.26 -12.11
CA SER A 158 26.57 2.53 -11.05
C SER A 158 26.81 3.14 -9.67
N SER A 159 25.75 3.52 -8.99
CA SER A 159 25.79 4.01 -7.62
C SER A 159 25.50 2.90 -6.58
N PRO A 160 25.76 3.12 -5.28
CA PRO A 160 25.29 2.21 -4.24
C PRO A 160 23.78 1.93 -4.34
N GLY A 161 22.98 2.97 -4.60
CA GLY A 161 21.53 2.86 -4.73
C GLY A 161 21.08 2.05 -5.95
N SER A 162 21.70 2.24 -7.13
CA SER A 162 21.37 1.44 -8.30
C SER A 162 21.70 -0.05 -8.09
N ARG A 163 22.82 -0.34 -7.41
CA ARG A 163 23.18 -1.74 -7.05
C ARG A 163 22.23 -2.34 -6.01
N LEU A 164 21.77 -1.55 -5.02
CA LEU A 164 20.79 -2.01 -4.04
C LEU A 164 19.46 -2.38 -4.70
N ILE A 165 18.97 -1.55 -5.62
CA ILE A 165 17.76 -1.84 -6.39
C ILE A 165 17.91 -3.18 -7.15
N LEU A 166 19.05 -3.38 -7.84
CA LEU A 166 19.29 -4.63 -8.55
C LEU A 166 19.39 -5.83 -7.61
N ALA A 167 20.05 -5.68 -6.48
CA ALA A 167 20.12 -6.75 -5.47
C ALA A 167 18.75 -7.13 -4.91
N ALA A 168 17.88 -6.15 -4.69
CA ALA A 168 16.50 -6.40 -4.26
C ALA A 168 15.69 -7.13 -5.34
N LEU A 169 15.83 -6.73 -6.62
CA LEU A 169 15.13 -7.36 -7.74
C LEU A 169 15.65 -8.78 -8.06
N ALA A 170 16.93 -9.04 -7.79
CA ALA A 170 17.56 -10.34 -8.01
C ALA A 170 17.25 -11.38 -6.94
N LYS A 171 16.61 -10.99 -5.81
CA LYS A 171 16.19 -11.95 -4.79
C LYS A 171 15.25 -13.00 -5.40
N ASP A 172 15.38 -14.24 -4.92
CA ASP A 172 14.43 -15.32 -5.21
C ASP A 172 13.13 -15.10 -4.40
N ASP A 173 12.44 -14.02 -4.76
CA ASP A 173 11.18 -13.60 -4.18
C ASP A 173 10.22 -13.27 -5.33
N PRO A 174 9.08 -13.98 -5.46
CA PRO A 174 8.14 -13.75 -6.55
C PRO A 174 7.34 -12.45 -6.38
N ARG A 175 7.31 -11.87 -5.17
CA ARG A 175 6.54 -10.66 -4.90
C ARG A 175 7.12 -9.47 -5.67
N PRO A 176 6.26 -8.62 -6.26
CA PRO A 176 6.70 -7.37 -6.87
C PRO A 176 7.28 -6.41 -5.81
N ILE A 177 8.07 -5.46 -6.29
CA ILE A 177 8.62 -4.38 -5.48
C ILE A 177 7.90 -3.09 -5.82
N TRP A 178 7.36 -2.44 -4.80
CA TRP A 178 6.82 -1.10 -4.85
C TRP A 178 7.95 -0.09 -4.70
N VAL A 179 8.23 0.67 -5.76
CA VAL A 179 9.28 1.68 -5.77
C VAL A 179 8.64 3.06 -5.73
N VAL A 180 8.87 3.76 -4.63
CA VAL A 180 8.43 5.14 -4.46
C VAL A 180 9.54 6.08 -4.92
N VAL A 181 9.23 6.92 -5.90
CA VAL A 181 10.13 7.93 -6.45
C VAL A 181 9.61 9.31 -6.03
N ASN A 182 10.07 9.80 -4.89
CA ASN A 182 9.67 11.11 -4.37
C ASN A 182 10.42 12.27 -5.01
N ALA A 183 11.49 11.98 -5.74
CA ALA A 183 12.32 13.00 -6.38
C ALA A 183 12.71 12.59 -7.83
N GLY A 184 14.00 12.50 -8.14
CA GLY A 184 14.48 12.03 -9.44
C GLY A 184 14.50 10.49 -9.54
N ALA A 185 14.25 9.99 -10.75
CA ALA A 185 14.23 8.56 -11.05
C ALA A 185 15.57 8.03 -11.61
N ASN A 186 16.61 8.86 -11.67
CA ASN A 186 17.85 8.53 -12.36
C ASN A 186 18.59 7.33 -11.73
N THR A 187 18.46 7.10 -10.43
CA THR A 187 19.04 5.93 -9.77
C THR A 187 18.35 4.63 -10.21
N LEU A 188 17.03 4.64 -10.36
CA LEU A 188 16.30 3.52 -10.96
C LEU A 188 16.66 3.33 -12.43
N ALA A 189 16.81 4.43 -13.19
CA ALA A 189 17.26 4.37 -14.58
C ALA A 189 18.65 3.72 -14.70
N GLN A 190 19.60 4.08 -13.81
CA GLN A 190 20.92 3.47 -13.79
C GLN A 190 20.85 1.96 -13.50
N ALA A 191 20.06 1.53 -12.54
CA ALA A 191 19.86 0.11 -12.26
C ALA A 191 19.38 -0.65 -13.51
N LEU A 192 18.40 -0.12 -14.22
CA LEU A 192 17.87 -0.73 -15.45
C LEU A 192 18.87 -0.72 -16.61
N ILE A 193 19.69 0.34 -16.74
CA ILE A 193 20.78 0.41 -17.72
C ILE A 193 21.81 -0.67 -17.44
N ASP A 194 22.26 -0.78 -16.18
CA ASP A 194 23.27 -1.77 -15.78
C ASP A 194 22.79 -3.20 -16.04
N TYR A 195 21.53 -3.49 -15.69
CA TYR A 195 20.97 -4.82 -15.91
C TYR A 195 20.87 -5.15 -17.42
N ARG A 196 20.33 -4.24 -18.21
CA ARG A 196 20.17 -4.42 -19.65
C ARG A 196 21.50 -4.62 -20.38
N ALA A 197 22.59 -4.08 -19.88
CA ALA A 197 23.91 -4.20 -20.51
C ALA A 197 24.46 -5.63 -20.54
N SER A 198 23.98 -6.51 -19.63
CA SER A 198 24.51 -7.87 -19.48
C SER A 198 23.45 -8.98 -19.58
N HIS A 199 22.18 -8.63 -19.86
CA HIS A 199 21.07 -9.57 -19.90
C HIS A 199 20.29 -9.48 -21.21
N THR A 200 19.64 -10.59 -21.56
CA THR A 200 18.76 -10.67 -22.74
C THR A 200 17.49 -9.83 -22.54
N ALA A 201 16.84 -9.49 -23.65
CA ALA A 201 15.58 -8.75 -23.62
C ALA A 201 14.50 -9.47 -22.78
N ALA A 202 14.45 -10.81 -22.83
CA ALA A 202 13.50 -11.60 -22.05
C ALA A 202 13.77 -11.52 -20.53
N GLU A 203 15.04 -11.55 -20.11
CA GLU A 203 15.44 -11.37 -18.70
C GLU A 203 15.14 -9.96 -18.22
N VAL A 204 15.40 -8.95 -19.05
CA VAL A 204 15.05 -7.56 -18.75
C VAL A 204 13.54 -7.40 -18.58
N ASP A 205 12.73 -7.97 -19.48
CA ASP A 205 11.27 -7.94 -19.36
C ASP A 205 10.79 -8.63 -18.08
N ALA A 206 11.38 -9.76 -17.70
CA ALA A 206 11.06 -10.49 -16.48
C ALA A 206 11.41 -9.68 -15.21
N LEU A 207 12.56 -8.99 -15.21
CA LEU A 207 12.94 -8.11 -14.11
C LEU A 207 11.99 -6.90 -14.00
N VAL A 208 11.71 -6.24 -15.10
CA VAL A 208 10.80 -5.09 -15.17
C VAL A 208 9.38 -5.45 -14.72
N ALA A 209 8.94 -6.69 -15.01
CA ALA A 209 7.63 -7.18 -14.57
C ALA A 209 7.47 -7.26 -13.03
N LYS A 210 8.57 -7.27 -12.26
CA LYS A 210 8.55 -7.20 -10.79
C LYS A 210 8.38 -5.76 -10.26
N LEU A 211 8.54 -4.74 -11.10
CA LEU A 211 8.49 -3.35 -10.66
C LEU A 211 7.07 -2.80 -10.67
N ARG A 212 6.73 -2.07 -9.60
CA ARG A 212 5.55 -1.21 -9.46
C ARG A 212 6.05 0.15 -9.00
N VAL A 213 6.05 1.13 -9.89
CA VAL A 213 6.66 2.44 -9.59
C VAL A 213 5.59 3.47 -9.36
N PHE A 214 5.70 4.19 -8.25
CA PHE A 214 4.91 5.37 -7.96
C PHE A 214 5.83 6.60 -7.98
N GLU A 215 5.65 7.47 -8.98
CA GLU A 215 6.43 8.67 -9.16
C GLU A 215 5.67 9.90 -8.70
N ASN A 216 6.22 10.57 -7.69
CA ASN A 216 5.71 11.79 -7.12
C ASN A 216 6.19 13.01 -7.91
N GLY A 217 5.34 13.55 -8.77
CA GLY A 217 5.55 14.81 -9.46
C GLY A 217 6.66 14.84 -10.52
N ALA A 218 7.47 13.79 -10.66
CA ALA A 218 8.67 13.68 -11.50
C ALA A 218 9.60 14.88 -11.46
N GLN A 219 10.55 14.83 -10.61
CA GLN A 219 11.50 15.92 -10.42
C GLN A 219 12.69 15.89 -11.40
N ASP A 220 12.81 14.84 -12.24
CA ASP A 220 13.78 14.79 -13.34
C ASP A 220 13.18 14.16 -14.62
N ASN A 221 13.97 14.05 -15.69
CA ASN A 221 13.54 13.45 -16.96
C ASN A 221 13.74 11.94 -17.05
N SER A 222 14.24 11.30 -15.99
CA SER A 222 14.58 9.88 -16.03
C SER A 222 13.35 8.98 -16.03
N GLY A 223 12.27 9.39 -15.34
CA GLY A 223 11.00 8.65 -15.35
C GLY A 223 10.42 8.53 -16.77
N ALA A 224 10.39 9.62 -17.50
CA ALA A 224 9.97 9.63 -18.90
C ALA A 224 10.86 8.74 -19.78
N TRP A 225 12.19 8.81 -19.59
CA TRP A 225 13.15 7.95 -20.29
C TRP A 225 12.91 6.48 -19.97
N ILE A 226 12.68 6.12 -18.70
CA ILE A 226 12.39 4.74 -18.29
C ILE A 226 11.12 4.23 -18.98
N CYS A 227 10.03 4.97 -18.96
CA CYS A 227 8.77 4.58 -19.59
C CYS A 227 8.92 4.39 -21.10
N ALA A 228 9.77 5.20 -21.77
CA ALA A 228 10.07 5.06 -23.19
C ALA A 228 10.91 3.82 -23.49
N GLN A 229 11.90 3.50 -22.64
CA GLN A 229 12.83 2.40 -22.86
C GLN A 229 12.30 1.04 -22.38
N PHE A 230 11.38 1.05 -21.41
CA PHE A 230 10.80 -0.15 -20.78
C PHE A 230 9.27 -0.05 -20.78
N PRO A 231 8.60 -0.15 -21.94
CA PRO A 231 7.17 0.14 -22.09
C PRO A 231 6.24 -0.84 -21.33
N LYS A 232 6.78 -1.93 -20.80
CA LYS A 232 6.04 -2.90 -19.97
C LYS A 232 6.08 -2.57 -18.49
N ILE A 233 6.85 -1.54 -18.08
CA ILE A 233 6.93 -1.16 -16.68
C ILE A 233 5.58 -0.61 -16.20
N ARG A 234 5.18 -0.99 -15.00
CA ARG A 234 3.99 -0.43 -14.36
C ARG A 234 4.38 0.85 -13.63
N TRP A 235 3.94 1.98 -14.17
CA TRP A 235 4.33 3.31 -13.73
C TRP A 235 3.10 4.15 -13.38
N ILE A 236 3.03 4.57 -12.13
CA ILE A 236 2.06 5.57 -11.68
C ILE A 236 2.73 6.93 -11.72
N ARG A 237 2.02 7.89 -12.28
CA ARG A 237 2.42 9.28 -12.36
C ARG A 237 1.47 10.15 -11.59
N SER A 238 1.87 10.60 -10.40
CA SER A 238 1.06 11.48 -9.58
C SER A 238 1.61 12.91 -9.58
N ASN A 239 0.76 13.87 -9.91
CA ASN A 239 1.06 15.30 -9.89
C ASN A 239 0.28 16.04 -8.79
N TYR A 240 -0.82 15.44 -8.31
CA TYR A 240 -1.77 16.07 -7.39
C TYR A 240 -2.11 15.21 -6.19
N GLN A 241 -2.50 13.95 -6.39
CA GLN A 241 -2.93 13.05 -5.32
C GLN A 241 -1.83 12.84 -4.29
N THR A 242 -0.58 12.79 -4.73
CA THR A 242 0.58 12.68 -3.85
C THR A 242 0.66 13.77 -2.77
N TYR A 243 0.05 14.95 -3.01
CA TYR A 243 0.01 16.07 -2.05
C TYR A 243 -1.29 16.13 -1.24
N ALA A 244 -2.19 15.19 -1.44
CA ALA A 244 -3.52 15.22 -0.83
C ALA A 244 -3.52 14.78 0.65
N TYR A 245 -2.39 14.34 1.19
CA TYR A 245 -2.27 13.97 2.61
C TYR A 245 -2.41 15.20 3.51
N GLY A 246 -1.52 16.15 3.41
CA GLY A 246 -1.45 17.33 4.26
C GLY A 246 -1.37 18.64 3.48
N GLY A 247 -0.38 18.80 2.67
CA GLY A 247 0.09 20.04 2.07
C GLY A 247 -0.92 21.02 1.45
N PRO A 248 -0.49 22.25 1.23
CA PRO A 248 -1.26 23.23 0.49
C PRO A 248 -1.24 22.88 -1.00
N GLY A 249 -2.00 21.90 -1.42
CA GLY A 249 -2.09 21.49 -2.83
C GLY A 249 -2.35 22.61 -3.84
N GLY A 250 -2.44 23.82 -3.37
CA GLY A 250 -2.86 24.98 -4.08
C GLY A 250 -1.79 26.01 -4.42
N ARG A 251 -0.56 25.64 -4.68
CA ARG A 251 0.36 26.57 -5.36
C ARG A 251 -0.03 26.83 -6.82
N ASP A 252 -0.76 25.93 -7.45
CA ASP A 252 -1.36 26.13 -8.75
C ASP A 252 -2.68 26.85 -8.59
N GLY A 253 -2.69 28.16 -8.87
CA GLY A 253 -3.87 29.00 -8.83
C GLY A 253 -5.07 28.43 -9.61
N ASN A 254 -4.82 27.58 -10.60
CA ASN A 254 -5.83 26.91 -11.42
C ASN A 254 -6.51 25.71 -10.74
N LYS A 255 -6.02 25.27 -9.56
CA LYS A 255 -6.55 24.08 -8.88
C LYS A 255 -7.13 24.37 -7.50
N ARG A 256 -7.09 25.61 -7.05
CA ARG A 256 -7.89 26.07 -5.90
C ARG A 256 -9.40 25.84 -6.11
N GLU A 257 -9.86 25.84 -7.36
CA GLU A 257 -11.25 25.56 -7.69
C GLU A 257 -11.68 24.17 -7.28
N TYR A 258 -10.79 23.16 -7.44
CA TYR A 258 -11.07 21.79 -7.03
C TYR A 258 -10.93 21.57 -5.53
N LEU A 259 -10.20 22.46 -4.86
CA LEU A 259 -9.87 22.32 -3.44
C LEU A 259 -10.82 23.16 -2.59
N GLY A 260 -11.53 24.11 -3.20
CA GLY A 260 -12.38 25.08 -2.51
C GLY A 260 -11.58 26.03 -1.61
N PRO A 261 -12.21 27.09 -1.09
CA PRO A 261 -11.56 28.03 -0.17
C PRO A 261 -11.11 27.37 1.14
N ASN A 262 -11.60 26.19 1.44
CA ASN A 262 -11.34 25.39 2.63
C ASN A 262 -10.62 24.10 2.29
N PHE A 263 -9.66 24.13 1.38
CA PHE A 263 -8.87 22.97 0.95
C PHE A 263 -8.35 22.09 2.11
N TRP A 264 -8.03 22.71 3.23
CA TRP A 264 -7.60 22.06 4.45
C TRP A 264 -8.77 21.53 5.30
N GLN A 265 -9.99 21.89 4.95
CA GLN A 265 -11.13 21.81 5.84
C GLN A 265 -12.23 20.81 5.54
N PRO A 266 -12.17 19.87 4.61
CA PRO A 266 -13.10 18.77 4.81
C PRO A 266 -12.75 17.96 6.06
N HIS A 267 -11.70 18.38 6.75
CA HIS A 267 -11.19 17.77 7.98
C HIS A 267 -10.97 18.86 9.00
N PRO A 268 -11.06 18.57 10.31
CA PRO A 268 -10.87 19.54 11.39
C PRO A 268 -9.48 20.22 11.33
N TYR A 269 -8.60 19.78 10.45
CA TYR A 269 -7.21 20.21 10.35
C TYR A 269 -7.04 21.22 9.22
N SER A 270 -7.38 22.48 9.51
CA SER A 270 -6.98 23.59 8.64
C SER A 270 -5.46 23.81 8.72
N SER A 271 -4.88 24.50 7.73
CA SER A 271 -3.48 24.85 7.79
C SER A 271 -3.08 25.57 9.09
N ALA A 272 -3.96 26.39 9.63
CA ALA A 272 -3.76 27.07 10.91
C ALA A 272 -3.80 26.13 12.13
N GLY A 273 -4.52 25.02 12.04
CA GLY A 273 -4.61 24.02 13.10
C GLY A 273 -3.58 22.90 12.98
N GLN A 274 -2.99 22.70 11.83
CA GLN A 274 -2.10 21.55 11.58
C GLN A 274 -0.85 21.57 12.46
N HIS A 275 -0.28 22.73 12.70
CA HIS A 275 0.88 22.82 13.59
C HIS A 275 0.53 22.44 15.05
N ALA A 276 -0.59 22.91 15.57
CA ALA A 276 -1.07 22.55 16.91
C ALA A 276 -1.36 21.04 16.98
N TRP A 277 -1.99 20.48 15.95
CA TRP A 277 -2.27 19.07 15.85
C TRP A 277 -0.97 18.22 15.81
N LEU A 278 0.03 18.61 15.01
CA LEU A 278 1.32 17.94 14.99
C LEU A 278 2.04 17.99 16.34
N LYS A 279 1.99 19.13 17.01
CA LYS A 279 2.58 19.25 18.35
C LYS A 279 1.90 18.33 19.35
N GLU A 280 0.58 18.26 19.33
CA GLU A 280 -0.21 17.45 20.25
C GLU A 280 -0.03 15.94 20.00
N HIS A 281 -0.13 15.51 18.73
CA HIS A 281 -0.27 14.10 18.39
C HIS A 281 1.00 13.44 17.84
N VAL A 282 2.05 14.22 17.55
CA VAL A 282 3.28 13.68 16.98
C VAL A 282 4.52 14.10 17.76
N GLN A 283 4.70 15.41 18.01
CA GLN A 283 5.97 15.92 18.53
C GLN A 283 6.07 15.86 20.05
N THR A 284 5.02 16.24 20.77
CA THR A 284 5.08 16.41 22.23
C THR A 284 4.66 15.13 22.96
N GLY A 285 5.62 14.51 23.64
CA GLY A 285 5.30 13.32 24.46
C GLY A 285 5.22 12.01 23.68
N HIS A 286 5.59 11.99 22.38
CA HIS A 286 5.56 10.79 21.54
C HIS A 286 6.96 10.21 21.27
N GLY A 287 7.89 10.47 22.20
CA GLY A 287 9.23 9.88 22.20
C GLY A 287 10.18 10.43 21.16
N ALA A 288 11.37 9.87 21.11
CA ALA A 288 12.49 10.40 20.37
C ALA A 288 12.27 10.55 18.86
N LEU A 289 11.38 9.77 18.26
CA LEU A 289 11.04 9.91 16.84
C LEU A 289 10.07 11.08 16.61
N GLY A 290 9.10 11.26 17.50
CA GLY A 290 8.18 12.40 17.46
C GLY A 290 8.90 13.74 17.70
N GLU A 291 9.83 13.78 18.68
CA GLU A 291 10.61 14.98 19.01
C GLU A 291 11.44 15.51 17.85
N ILE A 292 11.87 14.66 16.92
CA ILE A 292 12.67 15.05 15.75
C ILE A 292 11.84 15.22 14.47
N TYR A 293 10.51 15.06 14.55
CA TYR A 293 9.60 15.34 13.43
C TYR A 293 9.65 16.83 13.08
N PRO A 294 10.04 17.20 11.84
CA PRO A 294 10.30 18.60 11.54
C PRO A 294 9.02 19.39 11.29
N ASP A 295 9.04 20.67 11.64
CA ASP A 295 8.02 21.64 11.24
C ASP A 295 8.21 22.06 9.78
N ARG A 296 7.11 22.33 9.12
CA ARG A 296 7.09 22.99 7.81
C ARG A 296 6.45 24.35 7.94
N GLN A 297 7.18 25.39 7.54
CA GLN A 297 6.68 26.76 7.51
C GLN A 297 6.61 27.29 6.09
N PHE A 298 5.54 27.98 5.76
CA PHE A 298 5.32 28.61 4.48
C PHE A 298 4.99 30.10 4.64
N GLY A 299 5.39 30.92 3.67
CA GLY A 299 5.08 32.35 3.70
C GLY A 299 5.76 33.13 4.84
N LYS A 300 7.04 32.88 5.10
CA LYS A 300 7.85 33.53 6.17
C LYS A 300 7.33 33.24 7.58
N GLY A 301 6.95 31.99 7.82
CA GLY A 301 6.47 31.55 9.15
C GLY A 301 5.01 31.89 9.46
N LYS A 302 4.25 32.36 8.46
CA LYS A 302 2.83 32.71 8.66
C LYS A 302 1.88 31.54 8.56
N ILE A 303 2.29 30.44 7.89
CA ILE A 303 1.49 29.24 7.70
C ILE A 303 2.38 28.05 8.03
N GLU A 304 2.01 27.34 9.07
CA GLU A 304 2.65 26.10 9.49
C GLU A 304 1.72 24.93 9.11
N PHE A 305 2.26 23.89 8.51
CA PHE A 305 1.45 22.78 8.05
C PHE A 305 2.23 21.47 7.97
N MET A 306 1.49 20.39 7.99
CA MET A 306 1.98 19.05 7.67
C MET A 306 1.93 18.86 6.15
N GLU A 307 3.07 18.85 5.49
CA GLU A 307 3.13 18.68 4.04
C GLU A 307 2.97 17.22 3.62
N GLY A 308 3.84 16.38 4.08
CA GLY A 308 3.79 14.95 3.86
C GLY A 308 3.71 14.54 2.39
N GLY A 309 4.35 15.30 1.49
CA GLY A 309 4.25 15.10 0.03
C GLY A 309 4.68 13.72 -0.46
N GLY A 310 5.60 13.06 0.24
CA GLY A 310 6.02 11.67 -0.03
C GLY A 310 5.22 10.60 0.69
N THR A 311 4.17 10.96 1.44
CA THR A 311 3.41 10.02 2.30
C THR A 311 2.42 9.17 1.52
N VAL A 312 1.60 9.77 0.67
CA VAL A 312 0.56 9.09 -0.10
C VAL A 312 1.11 7.90 -0.92
N PRO A 313 2.28 7.98 -1.57
CA PRO A 313 2.81 6.90 -2.38
C PRO A 313 2.94 5.54 -1.68
N TRP A 314 3.19 5.51 -0.38
CA TRP A 314 3.38 4.26 0.36
C TRP A 314 2.21 3.92 1.31
N LEU A 315 1.33 4.87 1.63
CA LEU A 315 0.24 4.64 2.61
C LEU A 315 -0.72 3.51 2.23
N GLY A 316 -0.91 3.24 0.93
CA GLY A 316 -1.74 2.12 0.49
C GLY A 316 -1.21 0.77 0.97
N LEU A 317 0.09 0.64 1.22
CA LEU A 317 0.71 -0.60 1.71
C LEU A 317 0.34 -0.91 3.16
N VAL A 318 -0.14 0.08 3.91
CA VAL A 318 -0.59 -0.06 5.31
C VAL A 318 -1.95 -0.75 5.37
N ASN A 319 -2.79 -0.59 4.35
CA ASN A 319 -4.16 -1.11 4.33
C ASN A 319 -4.38 -2.17 3.25
N LYS A 320 -3.99 -3.39 3.54
CA LYS A 320 -3.98 -4.53 2.60
C LYS A 320 -5.38 -5.00 2.20
N GLY A 321 -6.37 -4.88 3.07
CA GLY A 321 -7.77 -5.26 2.78
C GLY A 321 -8.47 -4.34 1.78
N LEU A 322 -7.85 -3.20 1.45
CA LEU A 322 -8.40 -2.18 0.57
C LEU A 322 -7.58 -1.99 -0.72
N PHE A 323 -6.26 -1.90 -0.60
CA PHE A 323 -5.35 -1.52 -1.68
C PHE A 323 -4.69 -2.75 -2.33
N ASP A 324 -4.58 -2.72 -3.66
CA ASP A 324 -3.86 -3.72 -4.44
C ASP A 324 -2.83 -3.02 -5.34
N ILE A 325 -1.54 -3.31 -5.12
CA ILE A 325 -0.43 -2.72 -5.89
C ILE A 325 -0.48 -3.07 -7.39
N ASP A 326 -1.21 -4.11 -7.75
CA ASP A 326 -1.42 -4.55 -9.12
C ASP A 326 -2.65 -3.91 -9.80
N GLN A 327 -3.48 -3.22 -9.00
CA GLN A 327 -4.74 -2.62 -9.44
C GLN A 327 -4.85 -1.14 -9.03
N PRO A 328 -4.02 -0.25 -9.58
CA PRO A 328 -4.04 1.17 -9.19
C PRO A 328 -5.39 1.87 -9.42
N SER A 329 -6.22 1.31 -10.32
CA SER A 329 -7.55 1.83 -10.63
C SER A 329 -8.61 1.55 -9.56
N TRP A 330 -8.32 0.65 -8.62
CA TRP A 330 -9.26 0.32 -7.55
C TRP A 330 -9.28 1.34 -6.42
N GLY A 331 -8.22 2.13 -6.29
CA GLY A 331 -8.10 3.16 -5.26
C GLY A 331 -7.83 2.61 -3.88
N GLY A 332 -7.53 3.51 -2.96
CA GLY A 332 -7.14 3.26 -1.58
C GLY A 332 -6.38 4.46 -1.03
N TRP A 333 -5.64 4.25 0.05
CA TRP A 333 -4.90 5.34 0.71
C TRP A 333 -3.80 5.95 -0.17
N SER A 334 -3.30 5.22 -1.16
CA SER A 334 -2.36 5.76 -2.15
C SER A 334 -3.03 6.44 -3.36
N GLY A 335 -4.34 6.65 -3.32
CA GLY A 335 -5.07 7.30 -4.42
C GLY A 335 -5.57 6.32 -5.48
N ARG A 336 -6.05 6.84 -6.62
CA ARG A 336 -6.63 6.07 -7.72
C ARG A 336 -6.11 6.54 -9.08
N PHE A 337 -5.67 5.59 -9.92
CA PHE A 337 -4.99 5.87 -11.17
C PHE A 337 -5.45 4.89 -12.25
N THR A 338 -5.68 5.37 -13.47
CA THR A 338 -6.04 4.52 -14.59
C THR A 338 -4.97 4.50 -15.66
N ALA A 339 -4.83 3.35 -16.33
CA ALA A 339 -3.88 3.20 -17.43
C ALA A 339 -4.25 4.11 -18.60
N GLU A 340 -3.31 4.86 -19.10
CA GLU A 340 -3.48 5.80 -20.20
C GLU A 340 -2.28 5.78 -21.14
N LYS A 341 -2.57 6.02 -22.41
CA LYS A 341 -1.59 6.26 -23.46
C LYS A 341 -1.45 7.76 -23.68
N VAL A 342 -0.33 8.33 -23.30
CA VAL A 342 -0.14 9.78 -23.38
C VAL A 342 0.98 10.16 -24.34
N LYS A 343 0.80 11.24 -25.08
CA LYS A 343 1.82 11.81 -25.95
C LYS A 343 2.80 12.70 -25.20
N ASN A 344 2.36 13.25 -24.08
CA ASN A 344 3.12 14.17 -23.23
C ASN A 344 3.32 13.56 -21.84
N PHE A 345 4.58 13.45 -21.43
CA PHE A 345 4.94 13.05 -20.08
C PHE A 345 5.00 14.29 -19.17
N TRP A 346 3.90 15.02 -19.11
CA TRP A 346 3.83 16.25 -18.34
C TRP A 346 4.14 16.02 -16.86
N SER A 347 4.94 16.91 -16.30
CA SER A 347 5.34 16.91 -14.92
C SER A 347 5.08 18.25 -14.27
N ARG A 348 4.66 18.23 -13.03
CA ARG A 348 4.56 19.44 -12.22
C ARG A 348 5.92 20.08 -11.93
N HIS A 349 6.96 19.26 -11.82
CA HIS A 349 8.28 19.68 -11.38
C HIS A 349 9.38 19.61 -12.43
N ALA A 350 9.33 18.68 -13.36
CA ALA A 350 10.39 18.51 -14.34
C ALA A 350 10.43 19.66 -15.35
N ASP A 351 11.58 20.29 -15.45
CA ASP A 351 11.87 21.31 -16.47
C ASP A 351 12.34 20.68 -17.78
N ILE A 352 12.89 19.46 -17.70
CA ILE A 352 13.50 18.74 -18.80
C ILE A 352 12.50 17.68 -19.29
N LYS A 353 12.06 17.82 -20.52
CA LYS A 353 11.22 16.83 -21.20
C LYS A 353 12.11 15.92 -22.04
N PRO A 354 11.78 14.62 -22.13
CA PRO A 354 12.34 13.81 -23.20
C PRO A 354 11.89 14.36 -24.54
N ASP A 355 12.54 13.93 -25.61
CA ASP A 355 12.06 14.19 -26.97
C ASP A 355 10.74 13.42 -27.19
N GLU A 356 9.63 14.04 -26.80
CA GLU A 356 8.30 13.42 -26.78
C GLU A 356 7.84 13.00 -28.18
N GLU A 357 8.29 13.69 -29.23
CA GLU A 357 7.95 13.34 -30.62
C GLU A 357 8.57 12.00 -31.04
N LYS A 358 9.75 11.68 -30.50
CA LYS A 358 10.48 10.43 -30.83
C LYS A 358 10.08 9.25 -29.96
N VAL A 359 9.66 9.46 -28.72
CA VAL A 359 9.48 8.38 -27.75
C VAL A 359 8.01 8.16 -27.33
N ALA A 360 7.12 9.10 -27.61
CA ALA A 360 5.69 8.94 -27.36
C ALA A 360 5.07 7.83 -28.27
N PRO A 361 3.99 7.18 -27.85
CA PRO A 361 3.25 7.42 -26.60
C PRO A 361 3.83 6.68 -25.40
N PHE A 362 3.69 7.27 -24.22
CA PHE A 362 3.99 6.65 -22.95
C PHE A 362 2.79 5.87 -22.42
N HIS A 363 3.03 4.74 -21.79
CA HIS A 363 2.03 3.94 -21.08
C HIS A 363 2.21 4.16 -19.58
N VAL A 364 1.31 4.90 -18.98
CA VAL A 364 1.37 5.24 -17.55
C VAL A 364 -0.02 5.15 -16.91
N HIS A 365 -0.05 4.98 -15.60
CA HIS A 365 -1.26 5.18 -14.82
C HIS A 365 -1.28 6.63 -14.34
N ARG A 366 -2.33 7.36 -14.71
CA ARG A 366 -2.53 8.76 -14.33
C ARG A 366 -3.68 8.90 -13.36
N GLU A 367 -3.61 9.97 -12.60
CA GLU A 367 -4.64 10.39 -11.66
C GLU A 367 -6.00 10.51 -12.33
N VAL A 368 -7.01 10.07 -11.62
CA VAL A 368 -8.41 10.24 -11.98
C VAL A 368 -9.18 10.87 -10.83
N SER A 369 -10.30 11.49 -11.16
CA SER A 369 -11.16 12.16 -10.21
C SER A 369 -12.18 11.20 -9.62
N ASP A 370 -12.56 11.42 -8.36
CA ASP A 370 -13.70 10.81 -7.69
C ASP A 370 -14.76 11.85 -7.33
N VAL A 371 -15.94 11.36 -6.97
CA VAL A 371 -16.99 12.13 -6.30
C VAL A 371 -17.25 11.48 -4.95
N TRP A 372 -17.20 12.27 -3.89
CA TRP A 372 -17.40 11.76 -2.54
C TRP A 372 -18.22 12.74 -1.70
N THR A 373 -19.24 12.21 -1.02
CA THR A 373 -19.97 12.96 -0.02
C THR A 373 -19.36 12.68 1.33
N ASN A 374 -18.85 13.72 1.99
CA ASN A 374 -18.34 13.60 3.35
C ASN A 374 -19.50 13.21 4.28
N PRO A 375 -19.44 12.05 4.95
CA PRO A 375 -20.54 11.58 5.80
C PRO A 375 -20.76 12.43 7.05
N GLU A 376 -19.75 13.21 7.48
CA GLU A 376 -19.83 14.05 8.68
C GLU A 376 -20.46 15.42 8.39
N THR A 377 -20.15 15.99 7.23
CA THR A 377 -20.57 17.35 6.86
C THR A 377 -21.67 17.41 5.83
N GLY A 378 -21.90 16.31 5.09
CA GLY A 378 -22.79 16.26 3.93
C GLY A 378 -22.24 16.98 2.70
N GLU A 379 -21.02 17.52 2.75
CA GLU A 379 -20.39 18.21 1.62
C GLU A 379 -20.04 17.21 0.51
N VAL A 380 -20.38 17.57 -0.73
CA VAL A 380 -20.01 16.80 -1.92
C VAL A 380 -18.72 17.36 -2.50
N LEU A 381 -17.68 16.56 -2.50
CA LEU A 381 -16.38 16.88 -3.07
C LEU A 381 -16.19 16.11 -4.38
N HIS A 382 -15.57 16.74 -5.35
CA HIS A 382 -15.18 16.11 -6.62
C HIS A 382 -13.82 16.62 -7.08
N GLY A 383 -13.07 15.79 -7.81
CA GLY A 383 -11.77 16.16 -8.38
C GLY A 383 -10.65 15.18 -8.10
N ASP A 384 -9.46 15.56 -8.55
CA ASP A 384 -8.27 14.71 -8.56
C ASP A 384 -7.71 14.38 -7.16
N TYR A 385 -8.05 15.15 -6.13
CA TYR A 385 -7.62 14.92 -4.75
C TYR A 385 -8.56 13.98 -3.97
N VAL A 386 -9.81 13.89 -4.43
CA VAL A 386 -10.88 13.16 -3.72
C VAL A 386 -10.56 11.66 -3.54
N PRO A 387 -9.89 10.96 -4.49
CA PRO A 387 -9.46 9.58 -4.28
C PRO A 387 -8.59 9.35 -3.05
N VAL A 388 -7.89 10.38 -2.56
CA VAL A 388 -7.12 10.34 -1.31
C VAL A 388 -7.93 10.93 -0.15
N TRP A 389 -8.58 12.05 -0.35
CA TRP A 389 -9.27 12.78 0.72
C TRP A 389 -10.34 11.96 1.44
N ARG A 390 -11.06 11.11 0.73
CA ARG A 390 -12.08 10.23 1.32
C ARG A 390 -11.54 9.34 2.46
N TRP A 391 -10.22 9.14 2.51
CA TRP A 391 -9.56 8.31 3.50
C TRP A 391 -8.82 9.10 4.59
N ARG A 392 -8.71 10.43 4.48
CA ARG A 392 -7.83 11.24 5.33
C ARG A 392 -8.11 11.10 6.83
N LEU A 393 -9.36 11.01 7.25
CA LEU A 393 -9.70 10.80 8.66
C LEU A 393 -9.09 9.51 9.19
N ALA A 394 -9.18 8.43 8.40
CA ALA A 394 -8.57 7.16 8.76
C ALA A 394 -7.02 7.24 8.80
N MET A 395 -6.42 7.94 7.83
CA MET A 395 -4.97 8.13 7.79
C MET A 395 -4.47 8.93 9.00
N TYR A 396 -5.18 9.99 9.39
CA TYR A 396 -4.81 10.80 10.55
C TYR A 396 -5.01 10.04 11.87
N ALA A 397 -6.10 9.31 12.01
CA ALA A 397 -6.32 8.44 13.17
C ALA A 397 -5.19 7.39 13.29
N ASN A 398 -4.79 6.76 12.16
CA ASN A 398 -3.65 5.86 12.13
C ASN A 398 -2.36 6.57 12.58
N GLN A 399 -2.08 7.78 12.10
CA GLN A 399 -0.88 8.51 12.50
C GLN A 399 -0.86 8.81 14.00
N ILE A 400 -1.98 9.26 14.58
CA ILE A 400 -2.12 9.47 16.03
C ILE A 400 -1.77 8.18 16.79
N ALA A 401 -2.46 7.09 16.48
CA ALA A 401 -2.27 5.82 17.17
C ALA A 401 -0.83 5.30 17.05
N ARG A 402 -0.23 5.40 15.86
CA ARG A 402 1.15 4.93 15.62
C ARG A 402 2.21 5.74 16.38
N PHE A 403 2.00 7.05 16.57
CA PHE A 403 2.88 7.85 17.42
C PHE A 403 2.60 7.62 18.92
N ASP A 404 1.36 7.36 19.31
CA ASP A 404 1.03 6.88 20.66
C ASP A 404 1.74 5.56 20.98
N TRP A 405 1.85 4.63 20.01
CA TRP A 405 2.57 3.37 20.16
C TRP A 405 4.07 3.55 20.42
N CYS A 406 4.63 4.72 20.17
CA CYS A 406 6.02 5.01 20.48
C CYS A 406 6.29 5.08 21.99
N VAL A 407 5.27 5.37 22.81
CA VAL A 407 5.43 5.70 24.24
C VAL A 407 4.42 5.03 25.16
N LYS A 408 3.18 4.77 24.71
CA LYS A 408 2.13 4.18 25.54
C LYS A 408 2.29 2.66 25.66
N PRO A 409 1.95 2.05 26.80
CA PRO A 409 1.83 0.60 26.87
C PRO A 409 0.58 0.14 26.08
N PHE A 410 0.49 -1.16 25.79
CA PHE A 410 -0.58 -1.72 24.95
C PHE A 410 -1.99 -1.31 25.43
N ASN A 411 -2.26 -1.41 26.72
CA ASN A 411 -3.57 -1.14 27.31
C ASN A 411 -3.94 0.36 27.44
N GLU A 412 -3.08 1.27 27.00
CA GLU A 412 -3.30 2.72 26.99
C GLU A 412 -3.29 3.31 25.56
N ALA A 413 -3.00 2.49 24.57
CA ALA A 413 -3.00 2.87 23.17
C ALA A 413 -4.18 2.24 22.43
N ASN A 414 -4.62 2.87 21.34
CA ASN A 414 -5.65 2.31 20.49
C ASN A 414 -5.05 1.44 19.37
N HIS A 415 -5.75 0.36 18.99
CA HIS A 415 -5.35 -0.58 17.96
C HIS A 415 -6.45 -0.70 16.90
N HIS A 416 -6.02 -1.06 15.67
CA HIS A 416 -6.97 -1.27 14.59
C HIS A 416 -7.93 -2.43 14.91
N PRO A 417 -9.23 -2.25 14.65
CA PRO A 417 -10.14 -3.40 14.61
C PRO A 417 -9.70 -4.39 13.54
N VAL A 418 -10.20 -5.60 13.63
CA VAL A 418 -10.01 -6.66 12.65
C VAL A 418 -11.33 -6.89 11.93
N ALA A 419 -11.42 -6.45 10.69
CA ALA A 419 -12.61 -6.59 9.86
C ALA A 419 -12.76 -8.03 9.35
N ALA A 420 -13.89 -8.67 9.65
CA ALA A 420 -14.24 -9.98 9.14
C ALA A 420 -15.26 -9.89 8.01
N PHE A 421 -15.15 -10.77 7.04
CA PHE A 421 -16.15 -10.97 5.99
C PHE A 421 -16.54 -12.45 5.92
N ASN A 422 -17.79 -12.77 6.27
CA ASN A 422 -18.28 -14.14 6.32
C ASN A 422 -17.36 -15.09 7.12
N GLY A 423 -16.77 -14.58 8.21
CA GLY A 423 -15.84 -15.29 9.08
C GLY A 423 -14.37 -15.27 8.63
N ASP A 424 -14.06 -14.77 7.45
CA ASP A 424 -12.68 -14.55 6.98
C ASP A 424 -12.14 -13.23 7.52
N THR A 425 -11.05 -13.30 8.30
CA THR A 425 -10.34 -12.17 8.91
C THR A 425 -8.99 -11.89 8.24
N SER A 426 -8.72 -12.49 7.08
CA SER A 426 -7.50 -12.21 6.33
C SER A 426 -7.53 -10.81 5.70
N ASP A 427 -6.36 -10.27 5.33
CA ASP A 427 -6.27 -9.01 4.57
C ASP A 427 -6.50 -9.20 3.06
N SER A 428 -6.98 -10.35 2.62
CA SER A 428 -7.16 -10.65 1.21
C SER A 428 -8.34 -9.87 0.62
N ILE A 429 -8.14 -9.31 -0.56
CA ILE A 429 -9.25 -8.75 -1.34
C ILE A 429 -10.13 -9.89 -1.84
N LEU A 430 -11.42 -9.79 -1.56
CA LEU A 430 -12.40 -10.83 -1.84
C LEU A 430 -12.92 -10.69 -3.27
N ARG A 431 -13.11 -11.84 -3.95
CA ARG A 431 -13.71 -11.88 -5.29
C ARG A 431 -14.93 -12.79 -5.28
N LEU A 432 -16.04 -12.27 -5.76
CA LEU A 432 -17.30 -12.97 -5.87
C LEU A 432 -17.81 -12.90 -7.32
N ASN A 433 -18.56 -13.94 -7.71
CA ASN A 433 -19.33 -13.91 -8.94
C ASN A 433 -20.80 -13.73 -8.60
N ALA A 434 -21.53 -12.96 -9.38
CA ALA A 434 -22.96 -12.77 -9.21
C ALA A 434 -23.67 -12.72 -10.56
N LYS A 435 -25.00 -12.99 -10.53
CA LYS A 435 -25.89 -12.79 -11.68
C LYS A 435 -26.54 -11.42 -11.60
N PRO A 436 -26.90 -10.82 -12.73
CA PRO A 436 -27.76 -9.63 -12.73
C PRO A 436 -29.07 -9.91 -11.96
N GLY A 437 -29.45 -8.99 -11.08
CA GLY A 437 -30.63 -9.11 -10.22
C GLY A 437 -30.44 -9.96 -8.95
N GLU A 438 -29.27 -10.54 -8.72
CA GLU A 438 -28.98 -11.34 -7.54
C GLU A 438 -28.86 -10.50 -6.27
N LYS A 439 -29.26 -11.06 -5.14
CA LYS A 439 -29.04 -10.50 -3.80
C LYS A 439 -27.88 -11.26 -3.14
N LEU A 440 -26.80 -10.57 -2.84
CA LEU A 440 -25.65 -11.08 -2.08
C LEU A 440 -25.79 -10.73 -0.61
N THR A 441 -25.60 -11.70 0.28
CA THR A 441 -25.64 -11.49 1.74
C THR A 441 -24.24 -11.52 2.31
N PHE A 442 -23.93 -10.56 3.18
CA PHE A 442 -22.63 -10.35 3.81
C PHE A 442 -22.79 -10.35 5.34
N ASP A 443 -21.83 -10.92 6.03
CA ASP A 443 -21.77 -10.96 7.48
C ASP A 443 -20.37 -10.52 7.97
N ALA A 444 -20.31 -9.38 8.65
CA ALA A 444 -19.13 -8.86 9.32
C ALA A 444 -19.16 -9.11 10.84
N GLY A 445 -20.11 -9.90 11.35
CA GLY A 445 -20.35 -10.10 12.79
C GLY A 445 -19.20 -10.79 13.54
N ALA A 446 -18.22 -11.38 12.82
CA ALA A 446 -17.01 -11.95 13.40
C ALA A 446 -15.85 -10.91 13.52
N SER A 447 -16.09 -9.65 13.16
CA SER A 447 -15.11 -8.57 13.39
C SER A 447 -14.89 -8.36 14.88
N THR A 448 -13.64 -8.05 15.24
CA THR A 448 -13.23 -7.86 16.64
C THR A 448 -12.42 -6.59 16.79
N ASP A 449 -12.34 -6.12 18.02
CA ASP A 449 -11.46 -5.04 18.41
C ASP A 449 -10.49 -5.51 19.50
N PRO A 450 -9.16 -5.26 19.37
CA PRO A 450 -8.18 -5.70 20.36
C PRO A 450 -8.32 -5.04 21.73
N ASP A 451 -8.86 -3.82 21.76
CA ASP A 451 -9.01 -3.01 22.99
C ASP A 451 -10.41 -3.19 23.61
N GLY A 452 -11.30 -3.87 22.88
CA GLY A 452 -12.69 -4.10 23.28
C GLY A 452 -13.61 -2.92 23.00
N ASP A 453 -13.20 -2.01 22.14
CA ASP A 453 -14.01 -0.87 21.72
C ASP A 453 -15.22 -1.34 20.89
N LYS A 454 -16.29 -0.57 20.96
CA LYS A 454 -17.49 -0.85 20.18
C LYS A 454 -17.20 -0.60 18.70
N LEU A 455 -17.64 -1.56 17.86
CA LEU A 455 -17.48 -1.48 16.42
C LEU A 455 -18.67 -0.82 15.73
N ILE A 456 -18.37 -0.03 14.73
CA ILE A 456 -19.30 0.57 13.78
C ILE A 456 -18.98 0.04 12.40
N PHE A 457 -20.03 -0.34 11.67
CA PHE A 457 -19.94 -0.93 10.34
C PHE A 457 -20.45 0.07 9.29
N ALA A 458 -19.77 0.12 8.13
CA ALA A 458 -20.28 0.84 6.97
C ALA A 458 -19.99 0.03 5.69
N TRP A 459 -21.06 -0.28 4.95
CA TRP A 459 -20.97 -0.93 3.65
C TRP A 459 -21.36 0.04 2.56
N TRP A 460 -20.52 0.18 1.54
CA TRP A 460 -20.79 1.11 0.48
C TRP A 460 -20.20 0.66 -0.86
N HIS A 461 -20.80 1.18 -1.94
CA HIS A 461 -20.35 0.94 -3.30
C HIS A 461 -19.31 1.97 -3.71
N TYR A 462 -18.08 1.51 -4.02
CA TYR A 462 -17.04 2.35 -4.60
C TYR A 462 -17.22 2.37 -6.12
N GLN A 463 -18.15 3.18 -6.58
CA GLN A 463 -18.61 3.20 -7.96
C GLN A 463 -17.47 3.45 -8.96
N GLU A 464 -16.58 4.40 -8.65
CA GLU A 464 -15.50 4.81 -9.53
C GLU A 464 -14.39 3.75 -9.68
N ALA A 465 -14.30 2.82 -8.75
CA ALA A 465 -13.33 1.71 -8.80
C ALA A 465 -13.77 0.58 -9.73
N GLY A 466 -15.08 0.47 -10.00
CA GLY A 466 -15.67 -0.57 -10.84
C GLY A 466 -15.92 -0.12 -12.28
N THR A 467 -16.58 -1.00 -13.05
CA THR A 467 -17.02 -0.72 -14.42
C THR A 467 -18.52 -0.54 -14.55
N TYR A 468 -19.28 -0.77 -13.46
CA TYR A 468 -20.71 -0.49 -13.42
C TYR A 468 -20.97 0.98 -13.10
N ALA A 469 -21.53 1.71 -14.06
CA ALA A 469 -21.76 3.16 -13.93
C ALA A 469 -22.95 3.54 -13.03
N GLY A 470 -23.83 2.58 -12.71
CA GLY A 470 -24.99 2.82 -11.84
C GLY A 470 -24.62 2.69 -10.35
N ARG A 471 -25.63 2.91 -9.50
CA ARG A 471 -25.48 2.70 -8.05
C ARG A 471 -25.91 1.30 -7.65
N VAL A 472 -25.21 0.73 -6.67
CA VAL A 472 -25.61 -0.52 -6.01
C VAL A 472 -26.20 -0.16 -4.65
N PHE A 473 -27.42 -0.63 -4.42
CA PHE A 473 -28.08 -0.47 -3.12
C PHE A 473 -27.61 -1.55 -2.16
N VAL A 474 -27.22 -1.15 -0.96
CA VAL A 474 -26.82 -2.04 0.14
C VAL A 474 -27.82 -1.83 1.28
N GLU A 475 -28.64 -2.85 1.52
CA GLU A 475 -29.57 -2.92 2.64
C GLU A 475 -28.78 -3.28 3.91
N GLY A 476 -29.03 -2.61 5.04
CA GLY A 476 -28.28 -2.81 6.29
C GLY A 476 -26.84 -2.28 6.19
N ALA A 477 -26.63 -1.18 5.42
CA ALA A 477 -25.32 -0.61 5.16
C ALA A 477 -24.56 -0.14 6.41
N ASP A 478 -25.24 0.08 7.52
CA ASP A 478 -24.71 0.49 8.83
C ASP A 478 -24.67 -0.66 9.86
N SER A 479 -24.87 -1.90 9.41
CA SER A 479 -24.99 -3.07 10.27
C SER A 479 -23.90 -4.11 9.97
N ALA A 480 -23.62 -4.98 10.95
CA ALA A 480 -22.73 -6.11 10.75
C ALA A 480 -23.21 -7.05 9.64
N LYS A 481 -24.53 -7.10 9.38
CA LYS A 481 -25.12 -7.90 8.30
C LYS A 481 -25.71 -6.98 7.26
N ALA A 482 -25.32 -7.21 6.00
CA ALA A 482 -25.76 -6.40 4.87
C ALA A 482 -26.15 -7.26 3.66
N ASN A 483 -26.94 -6.66 2.78
CA ASN A 483 -27.31 -7.30 1.50
C ASN A 483 -27.04 -6.32 0.35
N ALA A 484 -26.24 -6.75 -0.61
CA ALA A 484 -26.04 -6.00 -1.84
C ALA A 484 -27.01 -6.50 -2.91
N HIS A 485 -27.79 -5.59 -3.46
CA HIS A 485 -28.72 -5.88 -4.57
C HIS A 485 -28.02 -5.60 -5.90
N ILE A 486 -27.59 -6.65 -6.59
CA ILE A 486 -26.91 -6.50 -7.89
C ILE A 486 -27.92 -6.05 -8.94
N PRO A 487 -27.73 -4.90 -9.57
CA PRO A 487 -28.71 -4.40 -10.54
C PRO A 487 -28.85 -5.32 -11.75
N SER A 488 -30.07 -5.45 -12.26
CA SER A 488 -30.34 -6.28 -13.44
C SER A 488 -29.59 -5.83 -14.70
N GLY A 489 -29.25 -4.52 -14.78
CA GLY A 489 -28.46 -3.95 -15.86
C GLY A 489 -26.93 -4.03 -15.67
N ALA A 490 -26.44 -4.72 -14.63
CA ALA A 490 -24.99 -4.78 -14.34
C ALA A 490 -24.26 -5.92 -15.06
N GLY A 491 -24.92 -6.68 -15.95
CA GLY A 491 -24.30 -7.81 -16.64
C GLY A 491 -23.01 -7.45 -17.38
N GLY A 492 -21.98 -8.27 -17.22
CA GLY A 492 -20.66 -8.08 -17.83
C GLY A 492 -19.82 -6.98 -17.18
N THR A 493 -20.21 -6.48 -16.00
CA THR A 493 -19.48 -5.41 -15.30
C THR A 493 -18.86 -5.89 -13.99
N GLN A 494 -17.97 -5.08 -13.43
CA GLN A 494 -17.36 -5.28 -12.14
C GLN A 494 -17.86 -4.22 -11.15
N ILE A 495 -18.22 -4.66 -9.94
CA ILE A 495 -18.71 -3.81 -8.85
C ILE A 495 -17.76 -3.95 -7.67
N HIS A 496 -17.39 -2.82 -7.06
CA HIS A 496 -16.57 -2.80 -5.85
C HIS A 496 -17.39 -2.38 -4.64
N LEU A 497 -17.51 -3.27 -3.68
CA LEU A 497 -18.14 -3.00 -2.40
C LEU A 497 -17.06 -2.94 -1.32
N ILE A 498 -17.17 -1.98 -0.44
CA ILE A 498 -16.25 -1.79 0.67
C ILE A 498 -17.01 -2.02 1.98
N LEU A 499 -16.48 -2.88 2.83
CA LEU A 499 -16.75 -2.88 4.25
C LEU A 499 -15.70 -1.99 4.93
N GLU A 500 -16.15 -1.02 5.68
CA GLU A 500 -15.35 -0.30 6.67
C GLU A 500 -15.83 -0.72 8.07
N VAL A 501 -14.92 -1.20 8.89
CA VAL A 501 -15.14 -1.46 10.32
C VAL A 501 -14.30 -0.45 11.09
N ARG A 502 -14.93 0.33 11.97
CA ARG A 502 -14.23 1.31 12.79
C ARG A 502 -14.57 1.16 14.26
N ASP A 503 -13.63 1.49 15.12
CA ASP A 503 -13.86 1.61 16.56
C ASP A 503 -14.53 2.96 16.93
N GLU A 504 -15.10 3.04 18.11
CA GLU A 504 -15.66 4.28 18.68
C GLU A 504 -14.65 5.01 19.60
N ASN A 505 -13.33 4.89 19.29
CA ASN A 505 -12.33 5.60 20.08
C ASN A 505 -12.45 7.12 19.90
N PRO A 506 -12.53 7.92 20.98
CA PRO A 506 -12.79 9.36 20.87
C PRO A 506 -11.59 10.18 20.39
N ILE A 507 -10.36 9.66 20.49
CA ILE A 507 -9.13 10.36 20.11
C ILE A 507 -8.71 10.00 18.69
N ALA A 508 -8.70 8.71 18.39
CA ALA A 508 -8.25 8.17 17.11
C ALA A 508 -9.12 6.98 16.74
N SER A 509 -10.28 7.23 16.12
CA SER A 509 -11.16 6.16 15.63
C SER A 509 -10.49 5.45 14.47
N LEU A 510 -9.92 4.27 14.75
CA LEU A 510 -9.19 3.46 13.79
C LEU A 510 -10.13 2.64 12.92
N ARG A 511 -9.66 2.28 11.75
CA ARG A 511 -10.46 1.58 10.74
C ARG A 511 -9.70 0.40 10.16
N ASP A 512 -10.45 -0.64 9.85
CA ASP A 512 -10.01 -1.72 8.98
C ASP A 512 -11.03 -1.93 7.86
N TYR A 513 -10.58 -2.49 6.74
CA TYR A 513 -11.39 -2.56 5.52
C TYR A 513 -11.36 -3.94 4.89
N ARG A 514 -12.49 -4.28 4.24
CA ARG A 514 -12.54 -5.42 3.32
C ARG A 514 -13.12 -4.95 1.98
N ARG A 515 -12.34 -5.13 0.93
CA ARG A 515 -12.84 -4.91 -0.44
C ARG A 515 -13.41 -6.20 -0.99
N VAL A 516 -14.63 -6.11 -1.52
CA VAL A 516 -15.30 -7.19 -2.23
C VAL A 516 -15.47 -6.77 -3.69
N VAL A 517 -14.80 -7.48 -4.57
CA VAL A 517 -14.91 -7.29 -6.03
C VAL A 517 -15.90 -8.31 -6.56
N VAL A 518 -17.01 -7.83 -7.12
CA VAL A 518 -18.07 -8.67 -7.67
C VAL A 518 -18.01 -8.62 -9.19
N ASP A 519 -17.69 -9.74 -9.81
CA ASP A 519 -17.74 -9.93 -11.25
C ASP A 519 -19.16 -10.38 -11.64
N VAL A 520 -19.91 -9.53 -12.34
CA VAL A 520 -21.30 -9.81 -12.70
C VAL A 520 -21.34 -10.53 -14.05
N ALA A 521 -21.94 -11.73 -14.07
CA ALA A 521 -22.04 -12.53 -15.27
C ALA A 521 -22.72 -11.77 -16.42
N SER A 522 -22.21 -11.93 -17.64
CA SER A 522 -22.87 -11.38 -18.82
C SER A 522 -24.25 -12.01 -19.01
N LEU A 523 -25.22 -11.21 -19.44
CA LEU A 523 -26.50 -11.74 -19.90
C LEU A 523 -26.24 -12.47 -21.23
N ASP A 524 -26.54 -13.76 -21.28
CA ASP A 524 -26.48 -14.51 -22.54
C ASP A 524 -27.44 -13.88 -23.55
N ALA A 525 -26.94 -13.58 -24.75
CA ALA A 525 -27.74 -13.01 -25.84
C ALA A 525 -28.95 -13.89 -26.24
N ALA A 526 -29.00 -15.12 -25.76
CA ALA A 526 -30.09 -16.07 -26.00
C ALA A 526 -31.39 -15.80 -25.20
N GLN A 527 -31.37 -14.87 -24.23
CA GLN A 527 -32.58 -14.54 -23.43
C GLN A 527 -33.40 -13.35 -23.97
N PHE A 528 -32.92 -12.68 -25.01
CA PHE A 528 -33.71 -11.65 -25.71
C PHE A 528 -34.54 -12.31 -26.81
N THR A 529 -35.66 -12.91 -26.45
CA THR A 529 -36.74 -13.14 -27.43
C THR A 529 -37.49 -11.82 -27.61
N PRO A 530 -37.46 -11.20 -28.79
CA PRO A 530 -38.26 -10.00 -29.00
C PRO A 530 -39.73 -10.36 -28.78
N ILE A 531 -40.37 -9.65 -27.88
CA ILE A 531 -41.84 -9.67 -27.80
C ILE A 531 -42.35 -9.13 -29.13
N LYS A 532 -43.01 -10.00 -29.91
CA LYS A 532 -43.67 -9.63 -31.19
C LYS A 532 -44.91 -8.81 -30.93
#